data_c9dceede39b70e24c3582af77de3200e
#
_entry.id   c9dceede39b70e24c3582af77de3200e
#
_cell.length_a   1.000
_cell.length_b   1.000
_cell.length_c   1.000
_cell.angle_alpha   90.00
_cell.angle_beta   90.00
_cell.angle_gamma   90.00
#
_symmetry.space_group_name_H-M   'P 1'
#
loop_
_entity.id
_entity.type
_entity.pdbx_description
1 polymer ?
#
loop_
_entity_poly.entity_id
_entity_poly.type
_entity_poly.pdbx_seq_one_letter_code
_entity_poly.pdbx_strand_id
1 'polypeptide(L)' 'MIYEIELPQENLQMTDGTVFELYVSVGDTVTVGQAIAEIELAKGTFTVDSECAGKVVEVLCEEGDNILVGDVLARIEGE' A
#
# COMPACT_ATOMS: atom_id res chain seq x y z
N MET A 1 10.93 13.11 -6.81
CA MET A 1 10.38 13.17 -5.45
C MET A 1 9.86 11.80 -5.05
N ILE A 2 10.17 11.36 -3.86
CA ILE A 2 9.76 10.04 -3.38
C ILE A 2 8.52 10.18 -2.50
N TYR A 3 7.48 9.41 -2.86
CA TYR A 3 6.24 9.36 -2.09
C TYR A 3 6.14 8.01 -1.39
N GLU A 4 5.77 8.02 -0.13
CA GLU A 4 5.57 6.79 0.64
C GLU A 4 4.09 6.45 0.68
N ILE A 5 3.76 5.22 0.30
CA ILE A 5 2.40 4.72 0.38
C ILE A 5 2.30 3.94 1.69
N GLU A 6 1.51 4.46 2.63
CA GLU A 6 1.37 3.88 3.96
C GLU A 6 0.02 3.21 4.11
N LEU A 7 -0.08 2.30 5.06
CA LEU A 7 -1.37 1.76 5.46
C LEU A 7 -2.15 2.87 6.17
N PRO A 8 -3.23 3.38 5.56
CA PRO A 8 -3.98 4.48 6.18
C PRO A 8 -4.90 3.96 7.28
N GLN A 9 -5.29 4.84 8.18
CA GLN A 9 -6.27 4.52 9.20
C GLN A 9 -7.66 4.87 8.69
N GLU A 10 -8.43 3.84 8.32
CA GLU A 10 -9.77 4.03 7.76
C GLU A 10 -10.83 4.29 8.83
N ASN A 11 -10.58 3.83 10.07
CA ASN A 11 -11.47 4.08 11.19
C ASN A 11 -10.66 4.02 12.49
N LEU A 12 -11.26 4.50 13.57
CA LEU A 12 -10.55 4.63 14.85
C LEU A 12 -10.16 3.30 15.48
N GLN A 13 -10.77 2.20 15.03
CA GLN A 13 -10.52 0.88 15.61
C GLN A 13 -9.46 0.11 14.81
N MET A 14 -9.08 0.62 13.64
CA MET A 14 -8.11 -0.04 12.80
C MET A 14 -6.71 0.16 13.35
N THR A 15 -6.00 -0.92 13.64
CA THR A 15 -4.63 -0.86 14.13
C THR A 15 -3.67 -1.57 13.20
N ASP A 16 -4.13 -2.62 12.52
CA ASP A 16 -3.28 -3.45 11.66
C ASP A 16 -4.14 -4.16 10.62
N GLY A 17 -3.46 -4.78 9.69
CA GLY A 17 -4.09 -5.61 8.67
C GLY A 17 -3.06 -6.58 8.09
N THR A 18 -3.55 -7.53 7.30
CA THR A 18 -2.69 -8.51 6.64
C THR A 18 -2.71 -8.23 5.14
N VAL A 19 -1.53 -8.24 4.52
CA VAL A 19 -1.43 -8.07 3.07
C VAL A 19 -2.01 -9.30 2.41
N PHE A 20 -3.20 -9.16 1.84
CA PHE A 20 -3.88 -10.26 1.17
C PHE A 20 -3.36 -10.43 -0.25
N GLU A 21 -3.16 -9.32 -0.94
CA GLU A 21 -2.64 -9.33 -2.31
C GLU A 21 -1.82 -8.07 -2.55
N LEU A 22 -0.69 -8.23 -3.23
CA LEU A 22 0.19 -7.13 -3.60
C LEU A 22 0.15 -7.01 -5.12
N TYR A 23 -0.24 -5.84 -5.61
CA TYR A 23 -0.49 -5.64 -7.04
C TYR A 23 0.68 -5.03 -7.81
N VAL A 24 1.74 -4.62 -7.12
CA VAL A 24 2.86 -3.93 -7.77
C VAL A 24 4.18 -4.57 -7.38
N SER A 25 5.17 -4.37 -8.24
CA SER A 25 6.56 -4.78 -8.02
C SER A 25 7.47 -3.61 -8.32
N VAL A 26 8.69 -3.67 -7.80
CA VAL A 26 9.70 -2.66 -8.13
C VAL A 26 9.88 -2.59 -9.64
N GLY A 27 9.85 -1.38 -10.17
CA GLY A 27 9.94 -1.13 -11.60
C GLY A 27 8.63 -0.84 -12.29
N ASP A 28 7.50 -1.18 -11.64
CA ASP A 28 6.19 -0.91 -12.21
C ASP A 28 5.90 0.59 -12.24
N THR A 29 5.16 1.02 -13.24
CA THR A 29 4.64 2.38 -13.31
C THR A 29 3.20 2.38 -12.79
N VAL A 30 2.88 3.32 -11.92
CA VAL A 30 1.52 3.45 -11.35
C VAL A 30 0.94 4.81 -11.66
N THR A 31 -0.38 4.88 -11.65
CA THR A 31 -1.12 6.12 -11.84
C THR A 31 -1.89 6.44 -10.55
N VAL A 32 -2.38 7.67 -10.44
CA VAL A 32 -3.21 8.08 -9.31
C VAL A 32 -4.46 7.21 -9.28
N GLY A 33 -4.75 6.63 -8.10
CA GLY A 33 -5.92 5.77 -7.91
C GLY A 33 -5.69 4.31 -8.25
N GLN A 34 -4.50 3.95 -8.74
CA GLN A 34 -4.20 2.56 -9.05
C GLN A 34 -3.99 1.77 -7.76
N ALA A 35 -4.56 0.58 -7.68
CA ALA A 35 -4.43 -0.28 -6.51
C ALA A 35 -2.98 -0.72 -6.31
N ILE A 36 -2.50 -0.58 -5.09
CA ILE A 36 -1.16 -1.01 -4.68
C ILE A 36 -1.24 -2.35 -3.96
N ALA A 37 -2.19 -2.50 -3.05
CA ALA A 37 -2.34 -3.71 -2.26
C ALA A 37 -3.75 -3.85 -1.76
N GLU A 38 -4.16 -5.10 -1.53
CA GLU A 38 -5.42 -5.44 -0.87
C GLU A 38 -5.08 -5.86 0.55
N ILE A 39 -5.74 -5.25 1.52
CA ILE A 39 -5.46 -5.49 2.94
C ILE A 39 -6.67 -6.16 3.58
N GLU A 40 -6.44 -7.29 4.22
CA GLU A 40 -7.48 -8.01 4.95
C GLU A 40 -7.55 -7.51 6.39
N LEU A 41 -8.74 -7.10 6.79
CA LEU A 41 -9.04 -6.65 8.15
C LEU A 41 -9.99 -7.65 8.80
N ALA A 42 -10.24 -7.49 10.11
CA ALA A 42 -11.15 -8.36 10.85
C ALA A 42 -12.55 -8.42 10.26
N LYS A 43 -13.01 -7.33 9.64
CA LYS A 43 -14.37 -7.22 9.13
C LYS A 43 -14.45 -7.06 7.61
N GLY A 44 -13.41 -7.45 6.90
CA GLY A 44 -13.40 -7.37 5.45
C GLY A 44 -12.06 -6.92 4.91
N THR A 45 -12.04 -6.55 3.65
CA THR A 45 -10.83 -6.10 2.99
C THR A 45 -10.98 -4.65 2.55
N PHE A 46 -9.85 -3.96 2.36
CA PHE A 46 -9.88 -2.70 1.65
C PHE A 46 -8.64 -2.56 0.78
N THR A 47 -8.72 -1.70 -0.22
CA THR A 47 -7.67 -1.50 -1.19
C THR A 47 -6.89 -0.24 -0.84
N VAL A 48 -5.55 -0.36 -0.80
CA VAL A 48 -4.67 0.79 -0.68
C VAL A 48 -4.30 1.23 -2.08
N ASP A 49 -4.64 2.47 -2.43
CA ASP A 49 -4.41 3.02 -3.77
C ASP A 49 -3.22 3.98 -3.76
N SER A 50 -2.61 4.14 -4.92
CA SER A 50 -1.57 5.13 -5.09
C SER A 50 -2.17 6.54 -5.12
N GLU A 51 -1.57 7.46 -4.38
CA GLU A 51 -1.98 8.86 -4.38
C GLU A 51 -1.20 9.68 -5.40
N CYS A 52 -0.23 9.05 -6.07
CA CYS A 52 0.62 9.74 -7.04
C CYS A 52 0.88 8.84 -8.24
N ALA A 53 1.31 9.47 -9.33
CA ALA A 53 1.78 8.76 -10.52
C ALA A 53 3.30 8.71 -10.48
N GLY A 54 3.88 7.58 -10.86
CA GLY A 54 5.31 7.44 -10.89
C GLY A 54 5.74 5.98 -10.99
N LYS A 55 6.99 5.75 -10.64
CA LYS A 55 7.60 4.42 -10.73
C LYS A 55 7.82 3.86 -9.33
N VAL A 56 7.44 2.61 -9.12
CA VAL A 56 7.67 1.92 -7.86
C VAL A 56 9.17 1.64 -7.74
N VAL A 57 9.81 2.23 -6.73
CA VAL A 57 11.25 2.08 -6.50
C VAL A 57 11.56 1.16 -5.33
N GLU A 58 10.58 0.94 -4.45
CA GLU A 58 10.77 0.04 -3.32
C GLU A 58 9.42 -0.54 -2.89
N VAL A 59 9.41 -1.83 -2.55
CA VAL A 59 8.24 -2.51 -1.98
C VAL A 59 8.68 -3.08 -0.64
N LEU A 60 7.98 -2.71 0.43
CA LEU A 60 8.37 -2.98 1.81
C LEU A 60 7.50 -4.01 2.50
N CYS A 61 6.61 -4.66 1.77
CA CYS A 61 5.73 -5.70 2.32
C CYS A 61 5.59 -6.85 1.34
N GLU A 62 5.13 -7.98 1.85
CA GLU A 62 4.87 -9.18 1.06
C GLU A 62 3.48 -9.70 1.40
N GLU A 63 2.91 -10.48 0.50
CA GLU A 63 1.64 -11.15 0.77
C GLU A 63 1.79 -12.03 1.99
N GLY A 64 0.83 -11.92 2.90
CA GLY A 64 0.85 -12.64 4.16
C GLY A 64 1.41 -11.85 5.33
N ASP A 65 2.07 -10.71 5.08
CA ASP A 65 2.62 -9.89 6.15
C ASP A 65 1.51 -9.21 6.94
N ASN A 66 1.70 -9.14 8.26
CA ASN A 66 0.86 -8.32 9.12
C ASN A 66 1.53 -6.95 9.23
N ILE A 67 0.79 -5.91 8.88
CA ILE A 67 1.31 -4.54 8.85
C ILE A 67 0.48 -3.64 9.76
N LEU A 68 1.11 -2.60 10.28
CA LEU A 68 0.47 -1.65 11.19
C LEU A 68 0.08 -0.38 10.44
N VAL A 69 -0.95 0.30 10.94
CA VAL A 69 -1.30 1.64 10.43
C VAL A 69 -0.06 2.53 10.51
N GLY A 70 0.24 3.20 9.41
CA GLY A 70 1.41 4.04 9.30
C GLY A 70 2.64 3.36 8.70
N ASP A 71 2.63 2.03 8.62
CA ASP A 71 3.73 1.32 7.96
C ASP A 71 3.76 1.64 6.47
N VAL A 72 4.96 1.86 5.95
CA VAL A 72 5.15 2.14 4.52
C VAL A 72 5.10 0.83 3.75
N LEU A 73 4.24 0.76 2.75
CA LEU A 73 4.08 -0.42 1.92
C LEU A 73 4.94 -0.37 0.67
N ALA A 74 5.09 0.81 0.11
CA ALA A 74 5.86 1.01 -1.12
C ALA A 74 6.33 2.45 -1.21
N ARG A 75 7.41 2.65 -1.97
CA ARG A 75 7.89 3.99 -2.31
C ARG A 75 7.79 4.19 -3.81
N ILE A 76 7.28 5.36 -4.18
CA ILE A 76 7.03 5.72 -5.59
C ILE A 76 7.87 6.94 -5.90
N GLU A 77 8.66 6.85 -6.97
CA GLU A 77 9.35 8.03 -7.49
C GLU A 77 8.40 8.74 -8.45
N GLY A 78 7.88 9.88 -8.02
CA GLY A 78 6.96 10.69 -8.80
C GLY A 78 7.68 11.83 -9.51
N GLU A 79 6.94 12.48 -10.37
CA GLU A 79 7.43 13.62 -11.12
C GLU A 79 7.32 14.92 -10.32
#